data_2e64bba5ef57e8b9b02223f8c18edd62
#
_entry.id   2e64bba5ef57e8b9b02223f8c18edd62
#
_cell.length_a   1.000
_cell.length_b   1.000
_cell.length_c   1.000
_cell.angle_alpha   90.00
_cell.angle_beta   90.00
_cell.angle_gamma   90.00
#
_symmetry.space_group_name_H-M   'P 1'
#
loop_
_entity.id
_entity.type
_entity.pdbx_description
1 polymer ?
#
loop_
_entity_poly.entity_id
_entity_poly.type
_entity_poly.pdbx_seq_one_letter_code
_entity_poly.pdbx_strand_id
1 'polypeptide(L)'
;MKRKKREKFIRNVLLKIMKKIFKKKYIKKKIISNGIMPLRKRQQRTVLEYIWQDAEGHFRSKTKIMPSVCWQDTIETTPMWNFDGSSTGQADANNSEVYLRPYFKCMDPFRTLNNQKYSQLVFCDLWVPELDEDGELQYETGLMPSMNGQKNTIQEEVSSWIHDTNTDERDKELKKVYGELDGRRVKLKPHPDNKRDQAKKLFESNRLRHGDLWFGFEQEFFFYDLKSKQIIGWEETNCPEKQGKFYCGVGRSSEVSKVRQLAERVMKETICIEGHVDCCGWNLEVAPGQCEFQIRGSGLQAADNLTIFRYVLQRIAEQDGYGVTFHPKPKDGDWNGSGLHTNYSTVLMRESGGYKYIMEAVGLLEKKHMEHMYVYGKDNNMRMTGHHETSSWDKFTSGVADRTVSVRIPRTCFVEGCGYLEDRRPGANANPYEVIVSLAETTVMNSDSYSKFDESSDKVSLSYGAEVDLKKTELGVRGIGFQSH
;
A
#
# COMPACT_ATOMS: atom_id res chain seq x y z
N MET A 1 55.96 -61.27 -6.00
CA MET A 1 56.50 -60.11 -5.20
C MET A 1 55.71 -58.77 -5.36
N LYS A 2 55.26 -58.39 -6.56
CA LYS A 2 54.54 -57.16 -6.79
C LYS A 2 53.17 -57.03 -6.07
N ARG A 3 52.38 -58.15 -5.90
CA ARG A 3 51.03 -58.15 -5.28
C ARG A 3 51.10 -57.86 -3.77
N LYS A 4 52.03 -58.42 -3.05
CA LYS A 4 52.23 -58.15 -1.59
C LYS A 4 52.68 -56.74 -1.28
N LYS A 5 53.45 -56.12 -2.19
CA LYS A 5 53.82 -54.66 -2.02
C LYS A 5 52.65 -53.74 -2.22
N ARG A 6 51.72 -54.03 -3.13
CA ARG A 6 50.51 -53.24 -3.41
C ARG A 6 49.50 -53.35 -2.27
N GLU A 7 49.32 -54.53 -1.70
CA GLU A 7 48.41 -54.67 -0.52
C GLU A 7 48.96 -53.99 0.72
N LYS A 8 50.28 -54.04 0.96
CA LYS A 8 50.89 -53.26 2.05
C LYS A 8 50.79 -51.75 1.87
N PHE A 9 50.86 -51.24 0.63
CA PHE A 9 50.66 -49.83 0.33
C PHE A 9 49.22 -49.38 0.59
N ILE A 10 48.22 -50.12 0.09
CA ILE A 10 46.80 -49.86 0.29
C ILE A 10 46.43 -49.85 1.78
N ARG A 11 46.96 -50.87 2.53
CA ARG A 11 46.73 -50.95 3.98
C ARG A 11 47.32 -49.74 4.73
N ASN A 12 48.48 -49.26 4.33
CA ASN A 12 49.10 -48.08 4.95
C ASN A 12 48.36 -46.77 4.61
N VAL A 13 47.79 -46.63 3.41
CA VAL A 13 46.98 -45.50 3.01
C VAL A 13 45.65 -45.49 3.77
N LEU A 14 44.99 -46.65 3.88
CA LEU A 14 43.76 -46.81 4.66
C LEU A 14 43.96 -46.48 6.15
N LEU A 15 45.07 -46.98 6.73
CA LEU A 15 45.43 -46.64 8.13
C LEU A 15 45.66 -45.13 8.35
N LYS A 16 46.29 -44.45 7.38
CA LYS A 16 46.46 -42.98 7.46
C LYS A 16 45.13 -42.23 7.35
N ILE A 17 44.24 -42.70 6.49
CA ILE A 17 42.90 -42.11 6.33
C ILE A 17 42.07 -42.35 7.61
N MET A 18 42.07 -43.57 8.15
CA MET A 18 41.38 -43.89 9.40
C MET A 18 41.93 -43.06 10.57
N LYS A 19 43.25 -42.94 10.72
CA LYS A 19 43.85 -42.07 11.74
C LYS A 19 43.43 -40.59 11.61
N LYS A 20 43.29 -40.10 10.39
CA LYS A 20 42.80 -38.74 10.13
C LYS A 20 41.31 -38.57 10.50
N ILE A 21 40.49 -39.58 10.22
CA ILE A 21 39.05 -39.60 10.57
C ILE A 21 38.88 -39.73 12.10
N PHE A 22 39.64 -40.58 12.75
CA PHE A 22 39.62 -40.73 14.21
C PHE A 22 40.10 -39.47 14.92
N LYS A 23 41.15 -38.84 14.40
CA LYS A 23 41.63 -37.53 14.95
C LYS A 23 40.59 -36.45 14.78
N LYS A 24 39.84 -36.39 13.68
CA LYS A 24 38.72 -35.48 13.50
C LYS A 24 37.55 -35.76 14.45
N LYS A 25 37.23 -37.06 14.67
CA LYS A 25 36.18 -37.47 15.64
C LYS A 25 36.60 -37.14 17.08
N TYR A 26 37.89 -37.36 17.43
CA TYR A 26 38.41 -37.07 18.77
C TYR A 26 38.47 -35.58 19.06
N ILE A 27 38.85 -34.76 18.07
CA ILE A 27 38.81 -33.28 18.20
C ILE A 27 37.37 -32.80 18.34
N LYS A 28 36.42 -33.38 17.58
CA LYS A 28 35.00 -33.06 17.72
C LYS A 28 34.44 -33.42 19.10
N LYS A 29 34.87 -34.56 19.69
CA LYS A 29 34.47 -35.00 21.03
C LYS A 29 35.10 -34.12 22.15
N LYS A 30 36.37 -33.68 21.97
CA LYS A 30 37.06 -32.84 22.92
C LYS A 30 36.55 -31.36 22.91
N ILE A 31 36.04 -30.88 21.76
CA ILE A 31 35.38 -29.60 21.64
C ILE A 31 34.03 -29.63 22.37
N ILE A 32 33.34 -30.75 22.37
CA ILE A 32 32.04 -30.92 23.05
C ILE A 32 32.24 -31.09 24.58
N SER A 33 33.37 -31.67 25.04
CA SER A 33 33.63 -31.88 26.46
C SER A 33 34.23 -30.67 27.18
N ASN A 34 34.73 -29.67 26.47
CA ASN A 34 35.35 -28.49 27.03
C ASN A 34 34.39 -27.26 27.13
N GLY A 35 33.07 -27.49 27.22
CA GLY A 35 32.14 -26.43 27.63
C GLY A 35 32.00 -25.27 26.65
N ILE A 36 32.45 -25.42 25.37
CA ILE A 36 32.03 -24.48 24.31
C ILE A 36 30.57 -24.85 24.02
N MET A 37 29.64 -24.10 24.63
CA MET A 37 28.23 -24.15 24.25
C MET A 37 28.15 -24.21 22.72
N PRO A 38 27.39 -25.14 22.13
CA PRO A 38 27.07 -25.06 20.70
C PRO A 38 26.49 -23.66 20.49
N LEU A 39 27.07 -22.90 19.55
CA LEU A 39 26.49 -21.65 19.08
C LEU A 39 24.98 -21.94 18.96
N ARG A 40 24.17 -21.38 19.87
CA ARG A 40 22.71 -21.49 19.80
C ARG A 40 22.39 -21.22 18.35
N LYS A 41 21.70 -22.14 17.66
CA LYS A 41 21.14 -21.86 16.35
C LYS A 41 20.50 -20.50 16.48
N ARG A 42 21.02 -19.49 15.76
CA ARG A 42 20.45 -18.15 15.82
C ARG A 42 18.97 -18.35 15.55
N GLN A 43 18.15 -18.09 16.54
CA GLN A 43 16.70 -18.13 16.35
C GLN A 43 16.41 -17.12 15.24
N GLN A 44 15.85 -17.61 14.17
CA GLN A 44 15.40 -16.74 13.10
C GLN A 44 14.36 -15.78 13.68
N ARG A 45 14.43 -14.53 13.35
CA ARG A 45 13.50 -13.48 13.79
C ARG A 45 12.79 -12.92 12.58
N THR A 46 11.50 -12.60 12.72
CA THR A 46 10.71 -11.89 11.71
C THR A 46 10.66 -10.42 12.10
N VAL A 47 10.90 -9.55 11.13
CA VAL A 47 10.81 -8.10 11.29
C VAL A 47 9.52 -7.63 10.65
N LEU A 48 8.64 -6.99 11.40
CA LEU A 48 7.39 -6.41 10.94
C LEU A 48 7.49 -4.89 11.06
N GLU A 49 7.42 -4.18 9.95
CA GLU A 49 7.34 -2.73 9.95
C GLU A 49 5.89 -2.29 9.79
N TYR A 50 5.30 -1.81 10.87
CA TYR A 50 3.93 -1.28 10.91
C TYR A 50 3.91 0.13 10.37
N ILE A 51 3.02 0.37 9.40
CA ILE A 51 2.95 1.60 8.62
C ILE A 51 1.55 2.17 8.73
N TRP A 52 1.45 3.47 9.01
CA TRP A 52 0.19 4.22 9.05
C TRP A 52 0.39 5.67 8.61
N GLN A 53 -0.68 6.43 8.50
CA GLN A 53 -0.64 7.86 8.24
C GLN A 53 -1.05 8.64 9.49
N ASP A 54 -0.37 9.76 9.75
CA ASP A 54 -0.75 10.69 10.82
C ASP A 54 -1.92 11.60 10.41
N ALA A 55 -2.31 12.53 11.29
CA ALA A 55 -3.41 13.46 11.04
C ALA A 55 -3.21 14.37 9.81
N GLU A 56 -1.97 14.59 9.40
CA GLU A 56 -1.62 15.39 8.22
C GLU A 56 -1.45 14.53 6.95
N GLY A 57 -1.62 13.21 7.06
CA GLY A 57 -1.45 12.25 5.97
C GLY A 57 0.00 11.84 5.70
N HIS A 58 0.95 12.20 6.57
CA HIS A 58 2.33 11.75 6.45
C HIS A 58 2.49 10.31 6.94
N PHE A 59 3.29 9.53 6.24
CA PHE A 59 3.57 8.17 6.67
C PHE A 59 4.43 8.14 7.95
N ARG A 60 4.02 7.25 8.84
CA ARG A 60 4.73 6.88 10.05
C ARG A 60 4.99 5.38 10.03
N SER A 61 6.10 4.97 10.64
CA SER A 61 6.36 3.54 10.81
C SER A 61 7.02 3.24 12.15
N LYS A 62 6.80 2.00 12.62
CA LYS A 62 7.54 1.43 13.76
C LYS A 62 7.76 -0.05 13.54
N THR A 63 8.91 -0.56 14.00
CA THR A 63 9.36 -1.92 13.71
C THR A 63 9.22 -2.82 14.92
N LYS A 64 8.58 -3.99 14.76
CA LYS A 64 8.45 -5.07 15.73
C LYS A 64 9.30 -6.26 15.31
N ILE A 65 10.02 -6.86 16.27
CA ILE A 65 10.82 -8.06 16.03
C ILE A 65 10.14 -9.24 16.73
N MET A 66 9.68 -10.20 15.93
CA MET A 66 8.95 -11.38 16.38
C MET A 66 9.80 -12.65 16.30
N PRO A 67 9.50 -13.71 17.08
CA PRO A 67 10.05 -15.05 16.84
C PRO A 67 9.68 -15.54 15.43
N SER A 68 10.54 -16.38 14.83
CA SER A 68 10.45 -16.75 13.40
C SER A 68 9.28 -17.64 13.00
N VAL A 69 8.46 -18.09 13.94
CA VAL A 69 7.26 -18.92 13.65
C VAL A 69 6.13 -18.13 12.98
N CYS A 70 6.19 -16.80 12.97
CA CYS A 70 5.08 -15.96 12.54
C CYS A 70 5.07 -15.59 11.05
N TRP A 71 5.99 -16.10 10.23
CA TRP A 71 6.07 -15.70 8.83
C TRP A 71 5.05 -16.38 7.89
N GLN A 72 4.44 -17.48 8.33
CA GLN A 72 3.37 -18.17 7.61
C GLN A 72 1.98 -17.61 7.95
N ASP A 73 1.92 -16.67 8.90
CA ASP A 73 0.68 -16.11 9.39
C ASP A 73 0.02 -15.27 8.30
N THR A 74 -1.29 -15.40 8.21
CA THR A 74 -2.13 -14.56 7.35
C THR A 74 -2.22 -13.14 7.91
N ILE A 75 -2.89 -12.23 7.22
CA ILE A 75 -3.09 -10.86 7.74
C ILE A 75 -3.91 -10.88 9.03
N GLU A 76 -4.86 -11.81 9.17
CA GLU A 76 -5.75 -11.96 10.32
C GLU A 76 -4.99 -12.37 11.59
N THR A 77 -3.88 -13.10 11.45
CA THR A 77 -3.03 -13.53 12.56
C THR A 77 -1.87 -12.57 12.86
N THR A 78 -1.70 -11.53 12.02
CA THR A 78 -0.70 -10.50 12.28
C THR A 78 -1.14 -9.65 13.48
N PRO A 79 -0.33 -9.57 14.56
CA PRO A 79 -0.76 -8.93 15.78
C PRO A 79 -1.03 -7.44 15.59
N MET A 80 -2.10 -6.94 16.20
CA MET A 80 -2.31 -5.52 16.36
C MET A 80 -1.20 -4.89 17.22
N TRP A 81 -0.99 -3.60 17.06
CA TRP A 81 -0.08 -2.83 17.89
C TRP A 81 -0.70 -1.48 18.20
N ASN A 82 -0.09 -0.69 19.09
CA ASN A 82 -0.52 0.65 19.45
C ASN A 82 0.62 1.66 19.24
N PHE A 83 0.28 2.94 19.25
CA PHE A 83 1.24 4.03 19.25
C PHE A 83 0.66 5.22 20.03
N ASP A 84 1.53 6.19 20.35
CA ASP A 84 1.15 7.44 20.98
C ASP A 84 0.54 8.40 19.94
N GLY A 85 -0.77 8.48 19.92
CA GLY A 85 -1.52 9.36 19.01
C GLY A 85 -1.30 10.84 19.27
N SER A 86 -0.91 11.23 20.49
CA SER A 86 -0.65 12.64 20.81
C SER A 86 0.57 13.19 20.06
N SER A 87 1.56 12.31 19.80
CA SER A 87 2.75 12.66 19.01
C SER A 87 2.49 12.76 17.51
N THR A 88 1.30 12.38 17.04
CA THR A 88 0.92 12.37 15.62
C THR A 88 -0.33 13.21 15.31
N GLY A 89 -0.81 13.97 16.31
CA GLY A 89 -2.00 14.82 16.19
C GLY A 89 -3.33 14.05 16.13
N GLN A 90 -3.34 12.79 16.61
CA GLN A 90 -4.48 11.87 16.47
C GLN A 90 -5.15 11.50 17.80
N ALA A 91 -4.63 11.98 18.92
CA ALA A 91 -5.24 11.77 20.22
C ALA A 91 -4.78 12.86 21.21
N ASP A 92 -5.53 13.00 22.30
CA ASP A 92 -5.12 13.84 23.46
C ASP A 92 -4.07 13.11 24.31
N ALA A 93 -3.17 13.86 24.94
CA ALA A 93 -2.09 13.29 25.75
C ALA A 93 -2.57 12.48 26.97
N ASN A 94 -3.76 12.74 27.49
CA ASN A 94 -4.38 12.02 28.61
C ASN A 94 -5.09 10.73 28.20
N ASN A 95 -5.31 10.53 26.88
CA ASN A 95 -5.86 9.30 26.30
C ASN A 95 -5.21 9.05 24.93
N SER A 96 -3.90 8.80 24.93
CA SER A 96 -3.09 8.88 23.71
C SER A 96 -2.98 7.58 22.92
N GLU A 97 -3.50 6.46 23.41
CA GLU A 97 -3.36 5.19 22.71
C GLU A 97 -4.25 5.07 21.47
N VAL A 98 -3.61 4.95 20.32
CA VAL A 98 -4.26 4.59 19.05
C VAL A 98 -3.74 3.24 18.60
N TYR A 99 -4.65 2.36 18.14
CA TYR A 99 -4.34 1.00 17.73
C TYR A 99 -4.14 0.90 16.23
N LEU A 100 -3.11 0.14 15.86
CA LEU A 100 -2.75 -0.22 14.48
C LEU A 100 -3.34 -1.59 14.17
N ARG A 101 -4.37 -1.65 13.33
CA ARG A 101 -4.95 -2.90 12.86
C ARG A 101 -4.43 -3.21 11.47
N PRO A 102 -3.66 -4.31 11.30
CA PRO A 102 -3.16 -4.73 10.00
C PRO A 102 -4.31 -4.98 9.01
N TYR A 103 -4.18 -4.45 7.79
CA TYR A 103 -5.11 -4.76 6.70
C TYR A 103 -4.41 -5.33 5.47
N PHE A 104 -3.11 -5.10 5.36
CA PHE A 104 -2.30 -5.60 4.25
C PHE A 104 -0.87 -5.86 4.72
N LYS A 105 -0.22 -6.89 4.20
CA LYS A 105 1.21 -7.13 4.39
C LYS A 105 1.86 -7.67 3.13
N CYS A 106 3.12 -7.28 2.93
CA CYS A 106 3.93 -7.75 1.82
C CYS A 106 5.40 -7.93 2.26
N MET A 107 6.18 -8.54 1.38
CA MET A 107 7.64 -8.60 1.57
C MET A 107 8.21 -7.18 1.61
N ASP A 108 9.16 -6.96 2.52
CA ASP A 108 9.88 -5.69 2.65
C ASP A 108 10.97 -5.59 1.57
N PRO A 109 10.83 -4.73 0.57
CA PRO A 109 11.83 -4.59 -0.48
C PRO A 109 13.09 -3.85 -0.02
N PHE A 110 13.07 -3.20 1.15
CA PHE A 110 14.14 -2.34 1.62
C PHE A 110 15.19 -3.06 2.47
N ARG A 111 14.85 -4.21 3.07
CA ARG A 111 15.73 -4.95 3.98
C ARG A 111 16.17 -6.27 3.37
N THR A 112 17.42 -6.31 2.90
CA THR A 112 18.10 -7.55 2.50
C THR A 112 18.63 -8.30 3.73
N LEU A 113 17.75 -8.85 4.57
CA LEU A 113 18.15 -9.84 5.54
C LEU A 113 18.37 -11.17 4.81
N ASN A 114 19.34 -12.00 5.24
CA ASN A 114 19.86 -13.22 4.62
C ASN A 114 18.83 -14.23 4.03
N ASN A 115 17.56 -13.94 4.13
CA ASN A 115 16.42 -14.44 3.39
C ASN A 115 15.33 -13.36 3.52
N GLN A 116 14.91 -12.75 2.44
CA GLN A 116 13.87 -11.71 2.37
C GLN A 116 12.56 -12.09 3.09
N LYS A 117 12.32 -13.39 3.28
CA LYS A 117 11.15 -13.95 3.98
C LYS A 117 10.93 -13.45 5.40
N TYR A 118 11.95 -12.86 6.03
CA TYR A 118 11.90 -12.46 7.44
C TYR A 118 11.70 -10.97 7.69
N SER A 119 11.44 -10.19 6.65
CA SER A 119 11.06 -8.78 6.80
C SER A 119 9.79 -8.51 5.99
N GLN A 120 8.80 -7.91 6.63
CA GLN A 120 7.51 -7.59 6.03
C GLN A 120 7.12 -6.16 6.34
N LEU A 121 6.51 -5.49 5.38
CA LEU A 121 5.76 -4.26 5.57
C LEU A 121 4.34 -4.62 5.95
N VAL A 122 3.79 -3.96 6.96
CA VAL A 122 2.45 -4.20 7.51
C VAL A 122 1.69 -2.88 7.50
N PHE A 123 0.79 -2.71 6.56
CA PHE A 123 -0.05 -1.53 6.45
C PHE A 123 -1.24 -1.64 7.38
N CYS A 124 -1.51 -0.56 8.11
CA CYS A 124 -2.48 -0.54 9.19
C CYS A 124 -3.49 0.58 9.04
N ASP A 125 -4.73 0.30 9.39
CA ASP A 125 -5.74 1.29 9.68
C ASP A 125 -5.81 1.59 11.20
N LEU A 126 -6.46 2.69 11.56
CA LEU A 126 -6.43 3.29 12.88
C LEU A 126 -7.70 3.00 13.67
N TRP A 127 -7.55 2.58 14.92
CA TRP A 127 -8.64 2.24 15.81
C TRP A 127 -8.42 2.84 17.18
N VAL A 128 -9.50 3.15 17.87
CA VAL A 128 -9.49 3.65 19.27
C VAL A 128 -10.40 2.82 20.13
N PRO A 129 -10.17 2.77 21.46
CA PRO A 129 -11.09 2.14 22.38
C PRO A 129 -12.49 2.74 22.29
N GLU A 130 -13.51 1.89 22.36
CA GLU A 130 -14.89 2.35 22.53
C GLU A 130 -15.15 2.57 24.02
N LEU A 131 -15.59 3.77 24.38
CA LEU A 131 -15.98 4.14 25.73
C LEU A 131 -17.50 4.13 25.84
N ASP A 132 -18.00 3.83 27.04
CA ASP A 132 -19.42 3.99 27.37
C ASP A 132 -19.77 5.46 27.68
N GLU A 133 -21.03 5.69 28.12
CA GLU A 133 -21.53 7.03 28.46
C GLU A 133 -20.80 7.68 29.65
N ASP A 134 -20.21 6.86 30.53
CA ASP A 134 -19.45 7.30 31.70
C ASP A 134 -17.94 7.48 31.38
N GLY A 135 -17.50 7.19 30.15
CA GLY A 135 -16.12 7.29 29.70
C GLY A 135 -15.27 6.07 30.06
N GLU A 136 -15.87 4.96 30.48
CA GLU A 136 -15.17 3.72 30.81
C GLU A 136 -15.03 2.82 29.57
N LEU A 137 -13.97 1.98 29.58
CA LEU A 137 -13.68 1.06 28.49
C LEU A 137 -14.78 0.01 28.31
N GLN A 138 -15.32 -0.09 27.11
CA GLN A 138 -16.20 -1.19 26.74
C GLN A 138 -15.40 -2.45 26.40
N TYR A 139 -15.92 -3.59 26.84
CA TYR A 139 -15.32 -4.90 26.57
C TYR A 139 -16.25 -5.76 25.72
N GLU A 140 -15.67 -6.59 24.85
CA GLU A 140 -16.45 -7.57 24.10
C GLU A 140 -17.08 -8.56 25.08
N THR A 141 -18.42 -8.64 25.09
CA THR A 141 -19.17 -9.64 25.85
C THR A 141 -19.30 -10.89 25.00
N GLY A 142 -18.51 -11.91 25.30
CA GLY A 142 -18.64 -13.23 24.67
C GLY A 142 -17.33 -13.97 24.67
N LEU A 143 -17.39 -15.22 25.10
CA LEU A 143 -16.38 -16.23 24.79
C LEU A 143 -16.11 -16.20 23.29
N MET A 144 -14.81 -16.23 22.91
CA MET A 144 -14.44 -16.50 21.51
C MET A 144 -15.40 -17.48 20.89
N PRO A 145 -15.91 -17.27 19.67
CA PRO A 145 -16.48 -18.37 18.93
C PRO A 145 -15.39 -19.42 18.90
N SER A 146 -15.63 -20.56 19.56
CA SER A 146 -14.76 -21.71 19.40
C SER A 146 -14.73 -21.98 17.91
N MET A 147 -13.61 -21.68 17.26
CA MET A 147 -13.34 -22.23 15.94
C MET A 147 -13.47 -23.73 16.11
N ASN A 148 -14.57 -24.25 15.62
CA ASN A 148 -14.95 -25.66 15.58
C ASN A 148 -13.84 -26.62 15.99
N GLY A 149 -13.83 -27.06 17.27
CA GLY A 149 -13.24 -28.32 17.69
C GLY A 149 -11.72 -28.47 17.66
N GLN A 150 -10.97 -27.52 17.16
CA GLN A 150 -9.50 -27.51 17.27
C GLN A 150 -9.10 -26.72 18.52
N LYS A 151 -8.93 -27.46 19.62
CA LYS A 151 -8.24 -26.95 20.80
C LYS A 151 -6.87 -26.41 20.38
N ASN A 152 -6.70 -25.09 20.56
CA ASN A 152 -5.47 -24.43 21.03
C ASN A 152 -4.11 -25.01 20.62
N THR A 153 -3.87 -25.31 19.36
CA THR A 153 -2.49 -25.63 18.92
C THR A 153 -1.55 -24.42 19.05
N ILE A 154 -2.04 -23.20 18.86
CA ILE A 154 -1.25 -21.97 19.01
C ILE A 154 -0.93 -21.69 20.47
N GLN A 155 -1.88 -21.90 21.39
CA GLN A 155 -1.65 -21.69 22.81
C GLN A 155 -0.78 -22.79 23.44
N GLU A 156 -0.88 -24.03 22.95
CA GLU A 156 -0.01 -25.14 23.36
C GLU A 156 1.38 -25.05 22.72
N GLU A 157 1.54 -24.63 21.49
CA GLU A 157 2.84 -24.32 20.90
C GLU A 157 3.50 -23.11 21.55
N VAL A 158 2.78 -22.04 21.84
CA VAL A 158 3.29 -20.89 22.59
C VAL A 158 3.64 -21.30 24.02
N SER A 159 2.84 -22.12 24.71
CA SER A 159 3.15 -22.58 26.06
C SER A 159 4.30 -23.59 26.13
N SER A 160 4.50 -24.44 25.10
CA SER A 160 5.68 -25.32 25.03
C SER A 160 6.99 -24.57 24.80
N TRP A 161 6.92 -23.36 24.27
CA TRP A 161 8.07 -22.45 24.13
C TRP A 161 8.33 -21.59 25.37
N ILE A 162 7.35 -21.48 26.28
CA ILE A 162 7.38 -20.69 27.52
C ILE A 162 8.12 -21.42 28.64
N HIS A 163 8.40 -22.71 28.50
CA HIS A 163 8.99 -23.50 29.62
C HIS A 163 10.47 -23.23 29.91
N ASP A 164 11.11 -22.25 29.27
CA ASP A 164 12.53 -21.99 29.53
C ASP A 164 12.86 -20.49 29.69
N THR A 165 12.19 -19.72 30.50
CA THR A 165 12.65 -18.53 31.23
C THR A 165 11.48 -17.64 31.74
N ASN A 166 11.41 -17.43 33.05
CA ASN A 166 10.72 -16.37 33.80
C ASN A 166 9.36 -15.90 33.23
N THR A 167 8.31 -16.66 33.53
CA THR A 167 6.97 -16.57 32.97
C THR A 167 6.21 -15.27 33.33
N ASP A 168 6.49 -14.66 34.49
CA ASP A 168 5.66 -13.57 35.02
C ASP A 168 5.82 -12.21 34.29
N GLU A 169 7.01 -11.87 33.82
CA GLU A 169 7.21 -10.59 33.11
C GLU A 169 6.77 -10.69 31.63
N ARG A 170 6.92 -11.85 31.05
CA ARG A 170 6.59 -12.09 29.65
C ARG A 170 5.09 -12.25 29.39
N ASP A 171 4.37 -12.85 30.33
CA ASP A 171 2.91 -12.91 30.31
C ASP A 171 2.30 -11.52 30.54
N LYS A 172 2.95 -10.66 31.34
CA LYS A 172 2.56 -9.26 31.49
C LYS A 172 2.77 -8.43 30.20
N GLU A 173 3.86 -8.69 29.46
CA GLU A 173 4.08 -8.04 28.16
C GLU A 173 3.12 -8.54 27.07
N LEU A 174 2.84 -9.84 27.01
CA LEU A 174 1.87 -10.41 26.08
C LEU A 174 0.44 -9.91 26.38
N LYS A 175 0.05 -9.82 27.65
CA LYS A 175 -1.23 -9.23 28.09
C LYS A 175 -1.33 -7.75 27.72
N LYS A 176 -0.25 -6.97 27.84
CA LYS A 176 -0.21 -5.57 27.36
C LYS A 176 -0.37 -5.43 25.85
N VAL A 177 0.16 -6.38 25.07
CA VAL A 177 0.13 -6.34 23.60
C VAL A 177 -1.25 -6.70 23.03
N TYR A 178 -2.02 -7.50 23.77
CA TYR A 178 -3.33 -8.00 23.29
C TYR A 178 -4.53 -7.29 23.91
N GLY A 179 -4.31 -6.22 24.71
CA GLY A 179 -5.43 -5.50 25.34
C GLY A 179 -6.22 -6.33 26.36
N GLU A 180 -5.62 -7.39 26.93
CA GLU A 180 -6.23 -8.19 27.96
C GLU A 180 -5.95 -7.60 29.36
N LEU A 181 -6.85 -6.80 29.84
CA LEU A 181 -7.09 -6.64 31.29
C LEU A 181 -8.13 -7.73 31.67
N ASP A 182 -7.74 -8.68 32.50
CA ASP A 182 -8.60 -9.76 33.05
C ASP A 182 -9.23 -10.73 32.04
N GLY A 183 -8.56 -11.03 30.91
CA GLY A 183 -9.10 -11.95 29.90
C GLY A 183 -10.23 -11.35 29.06
N ARG A 184 -10.50 -10.05 29.19
CA ARG A 184 -11.50 -9.32 28.39
C ARG A 184 -10.80 -8.55 27.27
N ARG A 185 -11.41 -8.55 26.06
CA ARG A 185 -10.94 -7.74 24.94
C ARG A 185 -11.60 -6.37 24.97
N VAL A 186 -10.81 -5.33 24.85
CA VAL A 186 -11.32 -3.97 24.67
C VAL A 186 -12.01 -3.88 23.32
N LYS A 187 -13.25 -3.39 23.31
CA LYS A 187 -13.99 -3.12 22.09
C LYS A 187 -13.38 -1.89 21.41
N LEU A 188 -13.11 -1.99 20.10
CA LEU A 188 -12.49 -0.94 19.31
C LEU A 188 -13.47 -0.38 18.29
N LYS A 189 -13.43 0.93 18.08
CA LYS A 189 -14.10 1.62 16.98
C LYS A 189 -13.06 2.27 16.04
N PRO A 190 -13.42 2.49 14.76
CA PRO A 190 -12.52 3.19 13.85
C PRO A 190 -12.18 4.58 14.37
N HIS A 191 -10.91 4.97 14.23
CA HIS A 191 -10.50 6.36 14.47
C HIS A 191 -11.17 7.30 13.45
N PRO A 192 -11.48 8.57 13.78
CA PRO A 192 -12.07 9.54 12.82
C PRO A 192 -11.26 9.69 11.53
N ASP A 193 -9.92 9.59 11.60
CA ASP A 193 -9.04 9.66 10.44
C ASP A 193 -8.97 8.35 9.64
N ASN A 194 -9.65 7.30 10.07
CA ASN A 194 -9.66 6.02 9.36
C ASN A 194 -10.58 6.06 8.12
N LYS A 195 -10.13 6.78 7.09
CA LYS A 195 -10.89 6.90 5.83
C LYS A 195 -11.03 5.56 5.10
N ARG A 196 -10.10 4.63 5.33
CA ARG A 196 -10.17 3.29 4.76
C ARG A 196 -11.37 2.49 5.27
N ASP A 197 -11.66 2.53 6.57
CA ASP A 197 -12.83 1.83 7.13
C ASP A 197 -14.15 2.42 6.61
N GLN A 198 -14.22 3.75 6.44
CA GLN A 198 -15.36 4.42 5.83
C GLN A 198 -15.57 3.94 4.39
N ALA A 199 -14.51 3.92 3.58
CA ALA A 199 -14.55 3.40 2.22
C ALA A 199 -14.92 1.91 2.20
N LYS A 200 -14.34 1.08 3.06
CA LYS A 200 -14.64 -0.35 3.16
C LYS A 200 -16.13 -0.60 3.39
N LYS A 201 -16.74 0.07 4.35
CA LYS A 201 -18.17 -0.06 4.65
C LYS A 201 -19.05 0.29 3.46
N LEU A 202 -18.70 1.35 2.73
CA LEU A 202 -19.45 1.74 1.54
C LEU A 202 -19.33 0.68 0.43
N PHE A 203 -18.12 0.19 0.18
CA PHE A 203 -17.86 -0.82 -0.87
C PHE A 203 -18.38 -2.23 -0.51
N GLU A 204 -18.82 -2.47 0.72
CA GLU A 204 -19.52 -3.69 1.13
C GLU A 204 -20.99 -3.70 0.68
N SER A 205 -21.55 -2.57 0.22
CA SER A 205 -22.92 -2.51 -0.31
C SER A 205 -23.10 -3.34 -1.58
N ASN A 206 -24.26 -3.99 -1.75
CA ASN A 206 -24.55 -4.79 -2.94
C ASN A 206 -24.42 -3.98 -4.23
N ARG A 207 -24.92 -2.74 -4.22
CA ARG A 207 -24.86 -1.84 -5.37
C ARG A 207 -23.45 -1.61 -5.89
N LEU A 208 -22.47 -1.39 -5.00
CA LEU A 208 -21.08 -1.18 -5.39
C LEU A 208 -20.35 -2.48 -5.73
N ARG A 209 -20.67 -3.58 -5.05
CA ARG A 209 -20.10 -4.89 -5.39
C ARG A 209 -20.46 -5.30 -6.82
N HIS A 210 -21.72 -5.16 -7.21
CA HIS A 210 -22.17 -5.51 -8.55
C HIS A 210 -21.89 -4.39 -9.59
N GLY A 211 -21.67 -3.17 -9.12
CA GLY A 211 -21.25 -2.06 -9.95
C GLY A 211 -19.84 -2.23 -10.54
N ASP A 212 -19.02 -3.10 -9.92
CA ASP A 212 -17.65 -3.46 -10.34
C ASP A 212 -16.85 -2.22 -10.77
N LEU A 213 -16.56 -1.37 -9.79
CA LEU A 213 -15.91 -0.08 -10.00
C LEU A 213 -14.39 -0.26 -10.19
N TRP A 214 -13.85 0.25 -11.29
CA TRP A 214 -12.42 0.26 -11.58
C TRP A 214 -11.89 1.69 -11.52
N PHE A 215 -10.70 1.81 -10.92
CA PHE A 215 -9.99 3.08 -10.79
C PHE A 215 -8.57 2.95 -11.30
N GLY A 216 -8.12 4.00 -12.00
CA GLY A 216 -6.73 4.16 -12.43
C GLY A 216 -6.27 5.55 -12.05
N PHE A 217 -5.35 5.64 -11.09
CA PHE A 217 -4.79 6.89 -10.61
C PHE A 217 -3.54 7.26 -11.41
N GLU A 218 -3.49 8.48 -11.90
CA GLU A 218 -2.31 9.13 -12.45
C GLU A 218 -1.73 10.01 -11.34
N GLN A 219 -0.80 9.46 -10.56
CA GLN A 219 -0.21 10.14 -9.42
C GLN A 219 0.97 10.99 -9.86
N GLU A 220 0.77 12.28 -9.92
CA GLU A 220 1.84 13.24 -10.15
C GLU A 220 2.53 13.64 -8.84
N PHE A 221 3.82 13.97 -8.91
CA PHE A 221 4.62 14.41 -7.78
C PHE A 221 5.95 15.00 -8.23
N PHE A 222 6.68 15.65 -7.28
CA PHE A 222 8.05 16.11 -7.50
C PHE A 222 9.01 15.47 -6.51
N PHE A 223 10.24 15.20 -6.97
CA PHE A 223 11.35 14.93 -6.09
C PHE A 223 12.06 16.21 -5.68
N TYR A 224 12.48 16.30 -4.42
CA TYR A 224 13.30 17.38 -3.89
C TYR A 224 14.50 16.84 -3.10
N ASP A 225 15.61 17.57 -3.11
CA ASP A 225 16.80 17.23 -2.33
C ASP A 225 16.55 17.52 -0.83
N LEU A 226 16.82 16.53 0.05
CA LEU A 226 16.57 16.66 1.49
C LEU A 226 17.48 17.67 2.18
N LYS A 227 18.66 18.00 1.64
CA LYS A 227 19.60 18.96 2.23
C LYS A 227 19.26 20.38 1.81
N SER A 228 19.15 20.62 0.51
CA SER A 228 18.87 21.95 -0.04
C SER A 228 17.39 22.33 0.02
N LYS A 229 16.49 21.35 0.17
CA LYS A 229 15.03 21.52 0.05
C LYS A 229 14.54 22.02 -1.32
N GLN A 230 15.44 22.00 -2.32
CA GLN A 230 15.10 22.39 -3.68
C GLN A 230 14.54 21.21 -4.47
N ILE A 231 13.51 21.47 -5.27
CA ILE A 231 13.00 20.51 -6.24
C ILE A 231 14.11 20.25 -7.28
N ILE A 232 14.29 18.99 -7.66
CA ILE A 232 15.30 18.60 -8.65
C ILE A 232 15.01 19.32 -9.98
N GLY A 233 16.03 19.97 -10.54
CA GLY A 233 15.92 20.74 -11.79
C GLY A 233 15.44 22.18 -11.62
N TRP A 234 15.32 22.68 -10.37
CA TRP A 234 14.96 24.06 -10.03
C TRP A 234 16.11 24.73 -9.27
N GLU A 235 17.25 24.90 -9.90
CA GLU A 235 18.40 25.59 -9.30
C GLU A 235 18.16 27.11 -9.25
N GLU A 236 18.70 27.77 -8.22
CA GLU A 236 18.45 29.19 -7.92
C GLU A 236 18.83 30.16 -9.05
N THR A 237 19.75 29.78 -9.93
CA THR A 237 20.32 30.66 -10.96
C THR A 237 19.69 30.48 -12.35
N ASN A 238 18.98 29.41 -12.59
CA ASN A 238 18.36 29.11 -13.87
C ASN A 238 16.86 28.98 -13.72
N CYS A 239 16.13 30.04 -14.03
CA CYS A 239 14.71 29.88 -14.30
C CYS A 239 14.57 28.78 -15.36
N PRO A 240 13.89 27.65 -15.07
CA PRO A 240 13.82 26.56 -16.02
C PRO A 240 13.22 27.07 -17.32
N GLU A 241 13.72 26.53 -18.42
CA GLU A 241 13.17 26.82 -19.74
C GLU A 241 11.66 26.53 -19.79
N LYS A 242 10.98 27.10 -20.80
CA LYS A 242 9.55 26.98 -20.99
C LYS A 242 9.01 25.56 -20.74
N GLN A 243 7.90 25.50 -20.07
CA GLN A 243 7.10 24.30 -19.79
C GLN A 243 6.94 23.40 -21.03
N GLY A 244 6.84 22.10 -20.79
CA GLY A 244 6.62 21.10 -21.84
C GLY A 244 7.89 20.43 -22.39
N LYS A 245 9.08 21.01 -22.21
CA LYS A 245 10.34 20.38 -22.68
C LYS A 245 10.71 19.10 -21.95
N PHE A 246 10.18 18.89 -20.75
CA PHE A 246 10.52 17.79 -19.86
C PHE A 246 9.59 16.60 -20.04
N TYR A 247 8.38 16.83 -20.58
CA TYR A 247 7.41 15.78 -20.82
C TYR A 247 7.99 14.61 -21.62
N CYS A 248 7.99 13.41 -21.03
CA CYS A 248 8.61 12.20 -21.57
C CYS A 248 10.09 12.39 -22.01
N GLY A 249 10.78 13.37 -21.43
CA GLY A 249 12.10 13.81 -21.85
C GLY A 249 13.19 12.74 -21.69
N VAL A 250 14.09 12.64 -22.68
CA VAL A 250 15.26 11.75 -22.67
C VAL A 250 16.52 12.57 -22.97
N GLY A 251 17.56 12.43 -22.13
CA GLY A 251 18.86 13.06 -22.38
C GLY A 251 18.83 14.60 -22.32
N ARG A 252 17.89 15.20 -21.59
CA ARG A 252 17.71 16.66 -21.55
C ARG A 252 18.68 17.36 -20.60
N SER A 253 18.92 16.77 -19.41
CA SER A 253 19.85 17.30 -18.41
C SER A 253 20.26 16.19 -17.43
N SER A 254 21.25 16.50 -16.56
CA SER A 254 21.66 15.61 -15.46
C SER A 254 20.53 15.39 -14.46
N GLU A 255 19.74 16.42 -14.19
CA GLU A 255 18.60 16.42 -13.26
C GLU A 255 17.48 15.53 -13.78
N VAL A 256 17.11 15.65 -15.07
CA VAL A 256 16.15 14.74 -15.73
C VAL A 256 16.63 13.29 -15.67
N SER A 257 17.93 13.06 -15.90
CA SER A 257 18.53 11.74 -15.80
C SER A 257 18.41 11.17 -14.37
N LYS A 258 18.60 12.00 -13.35
CA LYS A 258 18.48 11.62 -11.94
C LYS A 258 17.05 11.29 -11.54
N VAL A 259 16.10 12.11 -11.92
CA VAL A 259 14.66 11.84 -11.70
C VAL A 259 14.26 10.53 -12.35
N ARG A 260 14.72 10.27 -13.57
CA ARG A 260 14.51 8.99 -14.26
C ARG A 260 15.08 7.80 -13.49
N GLN A 261 16.31 7.91 -12.96
CA GLN A 261 16.94 6.84 -12.18
C GLN A 261 16.15 6.52 -10.91
N LEU A 262 15.66 7.55 -10.21
CA LEU A 262 14.79 7.38 -9.05
C LEU A 262 13.47 6.68 -9.44
N ALA A 263 12.81 7.14 -10.50
CA ALA A 263 11.56 6.56 -10.99
C ALA A 263 11.73 5.09 -11.42
N GLU A 264 12.81 4.75 -12.14
CA GLU A 264 13.13 3.37 -12.50
C GLU A 264 13.33 2.47 -11.28
N ARG A 265 13.96 3.00 -10.22
CA ARG A 265 14.12 2.26 -8.97
C ARG A 265 12.78 2.07 -8.26
N VAL A 266 11.96 3.12 -8.16
CA VAL A 266 10.60 3.03 -7.61
C VAL A 266 9.78 1.99 -8.35
N MET A 267 9.78 2.01 -9.67
CA MET A 267 9.10 1.02 -10.50
C MET A 267 9.54 -0.41 -10.16
N LYS A 268 10.86 -0.67 -10.12
CA LYS A 268 11.40 -2.00 -9.82
C LYS A 268 10.94 -2.52 -8.46
N GLU A 269 11.04 -1.69 -7.42
CA GLU A 269 10.64 -2.12 -6.08
C GLU A 269 9.11 -2.27 -5.95
N THR A 270 8.34 -1.44 -6.66
CA THR A 270 6.88 -1.52 -6.65
C THR A 270 6.37 -2.81 -7.31
N ILE A 271 6.90 -3.16 -8.49
CA ILE A 271 6.50 -4.40 -9.19
C ILE A 271 6.97 -5.68 -8.47
N CYS A 272 7.97 -5.58 -7.58
CA CYS A 272 8.42 -6.70 -6.75
C CYS A 272 7.49 -6.96 -5.55
N ILE A 273 6.51 -6.09 -5.28
CA ILE A 273 5.46 -6.33 -4.28
C ILE A 273 4.46 -7.31 -4.89
N GLU A 274 4.74 -8.62 -4.74
CA GLU A 274 4.01 -9.70 -5.39
C GLU A 274 2.48 -9.56 -5.27
N GLY A 275 1.81 -9.44 -6.42
CA GLY A 275 0.35 -9.58 -6.56
C GLY A 275 -0.49 -8.43 -5.99
N HIS A 276 0.10 -7.32 -5.53
CA HIS A 276 -0.65 -6.35 -4.73
C HIS A 276 -0.67 -4.91 -5.27
N VAL A 277 0.38 -4.43 -5.95
CA VAL A 277 0.35 -3.08 -6.53
C VAL A 277 0.36 -3.17 -8.04
N ASP A 278 -0.79 -2.92 -8.66
CA ASP A 278 -0.90 -2.90 -10.12
C ASP A 278 -0.41 -1.55 -10.66
N CYS A 279 0.91 -1.47 -10.89
CA CYS A 279 1.58 -0.33 -11.50
C CYS A 279 1.64 -0.54 -13.01
N CYS A 280 0.93 0.32 -13.77
CA CYS A 280 0.79 0.19 -15.22
C CYS A 280 1.89 0.90 -16.00
N GLY A 281 2.50 1.94 -15.42
CA GLY A 281 3.52 2.73 -16.08
C GLY A 281 3.94 3.96 -15.30
N TRP A 282 4.90 4.69 -15.86
CA TRP A 282 5.34 5.98 -15.36
C TRP A 282 5.91 6.84 -16.50
N ASN A 283 5.88 8.14 -16.34
CA ASN A 283 6.49 9.11 -17.25
C ASN A 283 7.03 10.34 -16.49
N LEU A 284 7.88 11.09 -17.18
CA LEU A 284 8.25 12.43 -16.75
C LEU A 284 7.18 13.41 -17.24
N GLU A 285 6.84 14.35 -16.39
CA GLU A 285 5.82 15.36 -16.66
C GLU A 285 6.41 16.68 -17.18
N VAL A 286 5.53 17.66 -17.41
CA VAL A 286 5.84 18.89 -18.13
C VAL A 286 6.82 19.82 -17.39
N ALA A 287 6.82 19.78 -16.05
CA ALA A 287 7.72 20.59 -15.23
C ALA A 287 9.02 19.82 -14.90
N PRO A 288 10.16 20.55 -14.72
CA PRO A 288 11.41 19.92 -14.29
C PRO A 288 11.23 19.17 -12.97
N GLY A 289 11.69 17.92 -12.89
CA GLY A 289 11.60 17.11 -11.68
C GLY A 289 10.24 16.49 -11.40
N GLN A 290 9.24 16.76 -12.23
CA GLN A 290 7.90 16.15 -12.11
C GLN A 290 7.86 14.77 -12.73
N CYS A 291 7.24 13.85 -12.00
CA CYS A 291 6.94 12.48 -12.44
C CYS A 291 5.46 12.17 -12.26
N GLU A 292 5.00 11.22 -13.05
CA GLU A 292 3.70 10.58 -12.90
C GLU A 292 3.87 9.06 -12.84
N PHE A 293 3.11 8.41 -11.96
CA PHE A 293 2.94 6.96 -11.95
C PHE A 293 1.47 6.58 -12.07
N GLN A 294 1.21 5.51 -12.82
CA GLN A 294 -0.14 5.00 -13.06
C GLN A 294 -0.38 3.75 -12.23
N ILE A 295 -1.27 3.87 -11.23
CA ILE A 295 -1.63 2.82 -10.28
C ILE A 295 -3.12 2.52 -10.43
N ARG A 296 -3.49 1.26 -10.60
CA ARG A 296 -4.88 0.85 -10.80
C ARG A 296 -5.33 -0.24 -9.83
N GLY A 297 -6.63 -0.45 -9.78
CA GLY A 297 -7.27 -1.51 -9.03
C GLY A 297 -8.79 -1.44 -9.11
N SER A 298 -9.47 -2.40 -8.49
CA SER A 298 -10.93 -2.40 -8.37
C SER A 298 -11.35 -2.07 -6.96
N GLY A 299 -12.44 -1.31 -6.83
CA GLY A 299 -13.03 -0.95 -5.55
C GLY A 299 -12.02 -0.38 -4.55
N LEU A 300 -12.06 -0.86 -3.32
CA LEU A 300 -11.18 -0.45 -2.22
C LEU A 300 -9.69 -0.70 -2.52
N GLN A 301 -9.39 -1.80 -3.25
CA GLN A 301 -8.03 -2.19 -3.57
C GLN A 301 -7.27 -1.10 -4.34
N ALA A 302 -7.94 -0.32 -5.17
CA ALA A 302 -7.29 0.77 -5.90
C ALA A 302 -6.66 1.81 -4.95
N ALA A 303 -7.40 2.21 -3.91
CA ALA A 303 -6.90 3.15 -2.90
C ALA A 303 -5.80 2.51 -2.01
N ASP A 304 -5.94 1.23 -1.66
CA ASP A 304 -4.90 0.47 -0.96
C ASP A 304 -3.60 0.44 -1.80
N ASN A 305 -3.68 0.12 -3.08
CA ASN A 305 -2.54 0.10 -4.01
C ASN A 305 -1.82 1.44 -4.08
N LEU A 306 -2.57 2.54 -4.22
CA LEU A 306 -1.98 3.88 -4.26
C LEU A 306 -1.32 4.25 -2.92
N THR A 307 -1.92 3.87 -1.80
CA THR A 307 -1.35 4.11 -0.46
C THR A 307 -0.03 3.37 -0.28
N ILE A 308 0.03 2.09 -0.68
CA ILE A 308 1.25 1.28 -0.66
C ILE A 308 2.31 1.89 -1.57
N PHE A 309 1.94 2.25 -2.79
CA PHE A 309 2.83 2.91 -3.75
C PHE A 309 3.45 4.19 -3.19
N ARG A 310 2.63 5.09 -2.61
CA ARG A 310 3.11 6.34 -2.00
C ARG A 310 4.14 6.10 -0.89
N TYR A 311 3.95 5.07 -0.08
CA TYR A 311 4.93 4.70 0.95
C TYR A 311 6.23 4.23 0.32
N VAL A 312 6.17 3.31 -0.63
CA VAL A 312 7.35 2.77 -1.33
C VAL A 312 8.13 3.88 -2.02
N LEU A 313 7.44 4.77 -2.73
CA LEU A 313 8.02 5.93 -3.39
C LEU A 313 8.81 6.82 -2.40
N GLN A 314 8.20 7.18 -1.27
CA GLN A 314 8.86 8.02 -0.27
C GLN A 314 10.05 7.33 0.39
N ARG A 315 9.95 6.02 0.67
CA ARG A 315 11.05 5.24 1.26
C ARG A 315 12.25 5.12 0.34
N ILE A 316 12.02 4.96 -0.97
CA ILE A 316 13.09 4.91 -1.96
C ILE A 316 13.75 6.27 -2.10
N ALA A 317 12.96 7.34 -2.22
CA ALA A 317 13.48 8.69 -2.28
C ALA A 317 14.37 9.00 -1.06
N GLU A 318 13.89 8.68 0.16
CA GLU A 318 14.63 8.87 1.42
C GLU A 318 15.98 8.16 1.43
N GLN A 319 16.04 6.90 0.98
CA GLN A 319 17.28 6.13 0.92
C GLN A 319 18.35 6.78 0.02
N ASP A 320 17.93 7.49 -1.01
CA ASP A 320 18.80 8.17 -1.97
C ASP A 320 19.05 9.65 -1.60
N GLY A 321 18.54 10.11 -0.44
CA GLY A 321 18.71 11.48 0.05
C GLY A 321 17.74 12.49 -0.53
N TYR A 322 16.60 12.02 -1.07
CA TYR A 322 15.54 12.83 -1.64
C TYR A 322 14.24 12.70 -0.84
N GLY A 323 13.38 13.72 -0.97
CA GLY A 323 12.00 13.68 -0.54
C GLY A 323 11.05 13.73 -1.74
N VAL A 324 9.78 13.48 -1.46
CA VAL A 324 8.68 13.57 -2.43
C VAL A 324 7.67 14.59 -1.93
N THR A 325 7.22 15.48 -2.80
CA THR A 325 6.11 16.36 -2.50
C THR A 325 4.92 16.06 -3.40
N PHE A 326 3.77 15.89 -2.76
CA PHE A 326 2.45 15.79 -3.40
C PHE A 326 1.68 17.12 -3.33
N HIS A 327 2.34 18.23 -3.01
CA HIS A 327 1.68 19.52 -2.98
C HIS A 327 1.09 19.86 -4.35
N PRO A 328 -0.18 20.27 -4.45
CA PRO A 328 -0.82 20.52 -5.75
C PRO A 328 -0.14 21.62 -6.58
N LYS A 329 0.51 22.56 -5.92
CA LYS A 329 1.25 23.66 -6.56
C LYS A 329 2.57 23.91 -5.82
N PRO A 330 3.61 23.06 -6.02
CA PRO A 330 4.84 23.15 -5.24
C PRO A 330 5.76 24.30 -5.70
N LYS A 331 5.51 24.90 -6.86
CA LYS A 331 6.19 26.08 -7.39
C LYS A 331 5.18 27.12 -7.81
N ASP A 332 5.39 28.34 -7.32
CA ASP A 332 4.62 29.50 -7.72
C ASP A 332 4.95 29.93 -9.15
N GLY A 333 4.01 30.69 -9.76
CA GLY A 333 4.19 31.23 -11.09
C GLY A 333 3.53 30.40 -12.19
N ASP A 334 3.96 30.66 -13.42
CA ASP A 334 3.38 30.14 -14.66
C ASP A 334 3.82 28.70 -14.96
N TRP A 335 3.52 27.74 -14.03
CA TRP A 335 3.90 26.33 -14.08
C TRP A 335 2.71 25.42 -13.83
N ASN A 336 2.78 24.19 -14.37
CA ASN A 336 1.85 23.13 -13.98
C ASN A 336 1.94 22.84 -12.48
N GLY A 337 0.80 22.49 -11.90
CA GLY A 337 0.72 21.84 -10.60
C GLY A 337 0.81 20.32 -10.72
N SER A 338 0.53 19.62 -9.62
CA SER A 338 0.43 18.17 -9.56
C SER A 338 -0.98 17.71 -9.22
N GLY A 339 -1.51 16.82 -10.02
CA GLY A 339 -2.82 16.19 -9.88
C GLY A 339 -2.77 14.73 -9.45
N LEU A 340 -3.93 14.22 -9.11
CA LEU A 340 -4.25 12.82 -8.99
C LEU A 340 -5.41 12.52 -9.95
N HIS A 341 -5.14 12.59 -11.26
CA HIS A 341 -6.17 12.30 -12.23
C HIS A 341 -6.68 10.88 -12.01
N THR A 342 -7.99 10.73 -12.01
CA THR A 342 -8.62 9.47 -11.66
C THR A 342 -9.45 8.95 -12.82
N ASN A 343 -8.92 7.97 -13.54
CA ASN A 343 -9.67 7.21 -14.52
C ASN A 343 -10.66 6.31 -13.79
N TYR A 344 -11.93 6.37 -14.19
CA TYR A 344 -13.01 5.73 -13.46
C TYR A 344 -14.02 5.09 -14.40
N SER A 345 -14.42 3.85 -14.09
CA SER A 345 -15.49 3.16 -14.81
C SER A 345 -16.28 2.21 -13.90
N THR A 346 -17.52 1.97 -14.28
CA THR A 346 -18.37 0.90 -13.72
C THR A 346 -18.61 -0.17 -14.77
N VAL A 347 -19.16 -1.32 -14.36
CA VAL A 347 -19.55 -2.38 -15.31
C VAL A 347 -20.44 -1.84 -16.42
N LEU A 348 -21.44 -1.00 -16.09
CA LEU A 348 -22.38 -0.46 -17.08
C LEU A 348 -21.70 0.51 -18.08
N MET A 349 -20.68 1.24 -17.64
CA MET A 349 -19.91 2.12 -18.52
C MET A 349 -19.05 1.34 -19.53
N ARG A 350 -18.57 0.15 -19.13
CA ARG A 350 -17.69 -0.70 -19.96
C ARG A 350 -18.43 -1.58 -20.95
N GLU A 351 -19.72 -1.81 -20.75
CA GLU A 351 -20.56 -2.59 -21.67
C GLU A 351 -20.88 -1.81 -22.97
N SER A 352 -21.24 -2.54 -24.01
CA SER A 352 -21.68 -1.93 -25.29
C SER A 352 -22.84 -0.95 -25.06
N GLY A 353 -22.73 0.27 -25.55
CA GLY A 353 -23.69 1.36 -25.30
C GLY A 353 -23.54 2.02 -23.94
N GLY A 354 -22.46 1.77 -23.23
CA GLY A 354 -22.16 2.31 -21.90
C GLY A 354 -21.90 3.81 -21.84
N TYR A 355 -21.72 4.46 -23.00
CA TYR A 355 -21.50 5.91 -23.10
C TYR A 355 -22.58 6.74 -22.42
N LYS A 356 -23.84 6.30 -22.46
CA LYS A 356 -24.96 6.95 -21.76
C LYS A 356 -24.74 6.99 -20.23
N TYR A 357 -24.14 5.95 -19.63
CA TYR A 357 -23.83 5.91 -18.20
C TYR A 357 -22.62 6.77 -17.86
N ILE A 358 -21.67 6.93 -18.81
CA ILE A 358 -20.58 7.90 -18.69
C ILE A 358 -21.19 9.32 -18.62
N MET A 359 -22.11 9.66 -19.52
CA MET A 359 -22.75 10.99 -19.53
C MET A 359 -23.66 11.22 -18.34
N GLU A 360 -24.36 10.20 -17.85
CA GLU A 360 -25.12 10.27 -16.60
C GLU A 360 -24.20 10.59 -15.41
N ALA A 361 -23.08 9.88 -15.28
CA ALA A 361 -22.09 10.13 -14.23
C ALA A 361 -21.51 11.55 -14.32
N VAL A 362 -21.19 12.04 -15.51
CA VAL A 362 -20.74 13.44 -15.73
C VAL A 362 -21.77 14.44 -15.19
N GLY A 363 -23.06 14.25 -15.51
CA GLY A 363 -24.12 15.13 -15.02
C GLY A 363 -24.32 15.07 -13.49
N LEU A 364 -24.09 13.91 -12.87
CA LEU A 364 -24.12 13.77 -11.40
C LEU A 364 -22.91 14.44 -10.74
N LEU A 365 -21.73 14.27 -11.33
CA LEU A 365 -20.49 14.90 -10.87
C LEU A 365 -20.53 16.44 -10.96
N GLU A 366 -21.21 16.98 -11.96
CA GLU A 366 -21.46 18.42 -12.09
C GLU A 366 -22.26 18.95 -10.91
N LYS A 367 -23.36 18.27 -10.56
CA LYS A 367 -24.23 18.67 -9.43
C LYS A 367 -23.51 18.65 -8.07
N LYS A 368 -22.51 17.78 -7.93
CA LYS A 368 -21.74 17.59 -6.70
C LYS A 368 -20.32 18.19 -6.76
N HIS A 369 -20.07 19.05 -7.74
CA HIS A 369 -18.73 19.59 -7.99
C HIS A 369 -18.04 20.13 -6.74
N MET A 370 -18.66 21.08 -6.06
CA MET A 370 -18.03 21.71 -4.89
C MET A 370 -17.85 20.77 -3.71
N GLU A 371 -18.77 19.80 -3.51
CA GLU A 371 -18.62 18.79 -2.45
C GLU A 371 -17.35 17.97 -2.69
N HIS A 372 -17.10 17.56 -3.94
CA HIS A 372 -15.86 16.87 -4.30
C HIS A 372 -14.63 17.74 -4.13
N MET A 373 -14.68 19.01 -4.55
CA MET A 373 -13.53 19.89 -4.46
C MET A 373 -13.00 20.06 -3.04
N TYR A 374 -13.87 20.03 -2.02
CA TYR A 374 -13.48 20.14 -0.62
C TYR A 374 -12.67 18.94 -0.10
N VAL A 375 -12.83 17.75 -0.68
CA VAL A 375 -12.10 16.53 -0.30
C VAL A 375 -10.98 16.15 -1.28
N TYR A 376 -10.88 16.86 -2.39
CA TYR A 376 -9.92 16.57 -3.45
C TYR A 376 -8.52 17.17 -3.24
N GLY A 377 -8.11 17.31 -1.98
CA GLY A 377 -6.77 17.71 -1.57
C GLY A 377 -6.69 19.16 -1.08
N LYS A 378 -5.90 19.31 -0.04
CA LYS A 378 -5.59 20.63 0.55
C LYS A 378 -4.85 21.49 -0.47
N ASP A 379 -5.16 22.80 -0.53
CA ASP A 379 -4.54 23.81 -1.41
C ASP A 379 -4.66 23.50 -2.92
N ASN A 380 -5.58 22.59 -3.31
CA ASN A 380 -5.79 22.23 -4.71
C ASN A 380 -6.39 23.39 -5.56
N ASN A 381 -7.00 24.38 -4.92
CA ASN A 381 -7.41 25.64 -5.57
C ASN A 381 -6.22 26.43 -6.17
N MET A 382 -5.02 26.27 -5.63
CA MET A 382 -3.80 26.85 -6.20
C MET A 382 -3.42 26.24 -7.55
N ARG A 383 -3.81 24.98 -7.81
CA ARG A 383 -3.60 24.26 -9.07
C ARG A 383 -4.72 24.51 -10.08
N MET A 384 -5.97 24.53 -9.61
CA MET A 384 -7.18 24.61 -10.44
C MET A 384 -7.51 26.05 -10.82
N THR A 385 -6.75 26.61 -11.75
CA THR A 385 -6.81 28.05 -12.11
C THR A 385 -7.47 28.33 -13.46
N GLY A 386 -7.84 27.30 -14.22
CA GLY A 386 -8.28 27.45 -15.61
C GLY A 386 -7.13 27.57 -16.63
N HIS A 387 -5.88 27.45 -16.15
CA HIS A 387 -4.66 27.44 -16.96
C HIS A 387 -3.89 26.14 -16.72
N HIS A 388 -2.86 25.87 -17.53
CA HIS A 388 -1.98 24.69 -17.35
C HIS A 388 -2.74 23.37 -17.32
N GLU A 389 -3.61 23.16 -18.29
CA GLU A 389 -4.39 21.93 -18.47
C GLU A 389 -5.32 21.63 -17.27
N THR A 390 -5.83 22.66 -16.59
CA THR A 390 -6.84 22.55 -15.55
C THR A 390 -8.06 23.40 -15.84
N SER A 391 -9.25 22.98 -15.36
CA SER A 391 -10.40 23.87 -15.23
C SER A 391 -10.27 24.80 -14.03
N SER A 392 -11.13 25.81 -13.91
CA SER A 392 -11.21 26.62 -12.71
C SER A 392 -11.77 25.82 -11.53
N TRP A 393 -11.32 26.15 -10.32
CA TRP A 393 -11.75 25.52 -9.07
C TRP A 393 -13.26 25.54 -8.84
N ASP A 394 -13.90 26.64 -9.19
CA ASP A 394 -15.32 26.92 -8.93
C ASP A 394 -16.24 26.54 -10.09
N LYS A 395 -15.69 26.01 -11.18
CA LYS A 395 -16.45 25.73 -12.39
C LYS A 395 -16.25 24.29 -12.86
N PHE A 396 -17.36 23.55 -12.97
CA PHE A 396 -17.37 22.25 -13.61
C PHE A 396 -17.43 22.39 -15.14
N THR A 397 -16.60 21.61 -15.80
CA THR A 397 -16.61 21.48 -17.26
C THR A 397 -16.33 20.03 -17.66
N SER A 398 -16.82 19.60 -18.81
CA SER A 398 -16.52 18.27 -19.37
C SER A 398 -16.31 18.34 -20.87
N GLY A 399 -15.53 17.41 -21.42
CA GLY A 399 -15.25 17.40 -22.85
C GLY A 399 -14.58 16.10 -23.33
N VAL A 400 -14.71 15.84 -24.63
CA VAL A 400 -14.06 14.69 -25.29
C VAL A 400 -12.66 15.07 -25.73
N ALA A 401 -11.65 14.32 -25.28
CA ALA A 401 -10.23 14.55 -25.57
C ALA A 401 -9.71 15.96 -25.21
N ASP A 402 -10.40 16.67 -24.31
CA ASP A 402 -10.05 18.00 -23.85
C ASP A 402 -9.36 17.92 -22.49
N ARG A 403 -8.14 18.45 -22.37
CA ARG A 403 -7.35 18.46 -21.13
C ARG A 403 -7.61 19.67 -20.24
N THR A 404 -8.40 20.66 -20.70
CA THR A 404 -8.69 21.88 -19.95
C THR A 404 -9.95 21.79 -19.08
N VAL A 405 -10.59 20.61 -19.06
CA VAL A 405 -11.86 20.36 -18.38
C VAL A 405 -11.70 19.68 -17.03
N SER A 406 -12.76 19.74 -16.20
CA SER A 406 -12.86 19.02 -14.92
C SER A 406 -12.92 17.50 -15.12
N VAL A 407 -13.77 17.07 -16.09
CA VAL A 407 -13.94 15.64 -16.41
C VAL A 407 -13.76 15.44 -17.91
N ARG A 408 -12.75 14.64 -18.25
CA ARG A 408 -12.41 14.30 -19.64
C ARG A 408 -12.98 12.94 -19.99
N ILE A 409 -13.54 12.83 -21.20
CA ILE A 409 -13.91 11.57 -21.81
C ILE A 409 -12.84 11.24 -22.86
N PRO A 410 -12.14 10.11 -22.78
CA PRO A 410 -11.18 9.71 -23.80
C PRO A 410 -11.84 9.60 -25.18
N ARG A 411 -11.12 9.99 -26.23
CA ARG A 411 -11.64 9.91 -27.62
C ARG A 411 -12.03 8.49 -28.01
N THR A 412 -11.28 7.49 -27.55
CA THR A 412 -11.58 6.07 -27.76
C THR A 412 -12.92 5.69 -27.16
N CYS A 413 -13.21 6.09 -25.94
CA CYS A 413 -14.50 5.82 -25.27
C CYS A 413 -15.68 6.47 -26.01
N PHE A 414 -15.49 7.68 -26.53
CA PHE A 414 -16.50 8.35 -27.37
C PHE A 414 -16.77 7.59 -28.66
N VAL A 415 -15.72 7.14 -29.36
CA VAL A 415 -15.84 6.42 -30.65
C VAL A 415 -16.40 5.01 -30.44
N GLU A 416 -15.98 4.31 -29.39
CA GLU A 416 -16.43 2.95 -29.09
C GLU A 416 -17.82 2.91 -28.43
N GLY A 417 -18.30 4.05 -27.92
CA GLY A 417 -19.59 4.17 -27.25
C GLY A 417 -19.63 3.51 -25.85
N CYS A 418 -18.47 3.25 -25.25
CA CYS A 418 -18.31 2.67 -23.92
C CYS A 418 -16.89 2.93 -23.38
N GLY A 419 -16.64 2.63 -22.11
CA GLY A 419 -15.31 2.72 -21.51
C GLY A 419 -15.30 3.41 -20.14
N TYR A 420 -14.62 4.55 -20.03
CA TYR A 420 -14.39 5.25 -18.77
C TYR A 420 -14.36 6.77 -18.93
N LEU A 421 -14.42 7.49 -17.82
CA LEU A 421 -14.15 8.92 -17.71
C LEU A 421 -12.87 9.16 -16.89
N GLU A 422 -12.25 10.31 -17.05
CA GLU A 422 -11.12 10.80 -16.28
C GLU A 422 -11.54 12.01 -15.47
N ASP A 423 -11.58 11.88 -14.14
CA ASP A 423 -11.74 13.01 -13.23
C ASP A 423 -10.37 13.67 -12.98
N ARG A 424 -10.20 14.88 -13.53
CA ARG A 424 -8.94 15.64 -13.47
C ARG A 424 -8.87 16.62 -12.30
N ARG A 425 -9.92 16.65 -11.47
CA ARG A 425 -10.06 17.59 -10.36
C ARG A 425 -9.20 17.28 -9.13
N PRO A 426 -8.97 16.01 -8.73
CA PRO A 426 -8.20 15.73 -7.52
C PRO A 426 -6.76 16.23 -7.60
N GLY A 427 -6.28 16.87 -6.52
CA GLY A 427 -4.87 17.26 -6.35
C GLY A 427 -4.01 16.08 -5.97
N ALA A 428 -2.71 16.16 -6.21
CA ALA A 428 -1.78 15.07 -5.97
C ALA A 428 -1.78 14.56 -4.51
N ASN A 429 -2.10 15.43 -3.54
CA ASN A 429 -2.20 15.10 -2.11
C ASN A 429 -3.58 14.59 -1.68
N ALA A 430 -4.56 14.47 -2.58
CA ALA A 430 -5.87 13.96 -2.22
C ALA A 430 -5.78 12.56 -1.58
N ASN A 431 -6.63 12.31 -0.60
CA ASN A 431 -6.73 11.00 0.03
C ASN A 431 -7.42 10.02 -0.93
N PRO A 432 -6.79 8.91 -1.32
CA PRO A 432 -7.35 8.02 -2.34
C PRO A 432 -8.67 7.38 -1.91
N TYR A 433 -8.87 7.14 -0.61
CA TYR A 433 -10.12 6.58 -0.10
C TYR A 433 -11.28 7.59 -0.23
N GLU A 434 -11.02 8.87 0.04
CA GLU A 434 -12.04 9.92 -0.15
C GLU A 434 -12.36 10.13 -1.62
N VAL A 435 -11.38 10.01 -2.52
CA VAL A 435 -11.60 10.11 -3.98
C VAL A 435 -12.52 8.99 -4.47
N ILE A 436 -12.22 7.73 -4.14
CA ILE A 436 -13.06 6.59 -4.59
C ILE A 436 -14.46 6.62 -3.97
N VAL A 437 -14.59 7.04 -2.71
CA VAL A 437 -15.88 7.21 -2.03
C VAL A 437 -16.71 8.28 -2.72
N SER A 438 -16.15 9.47 -2.97
CA SER A 438 -16.86 10.57 -3.63
C SER A 438 -17.38 10.18 -5.02
N LEU A 439 -16.56 9.49 -5.82
CA LEU A 439 -16.98 9.00 -7.12
C LEU A 439 -18.08 7.94 -7.01
N ALA A 440 -17.91 6.94 -6.13
CA ALA A 440 -18.84 5.84 -5.95
C ALA A 440 -20.22 6.33 -5.43
N GLU A 441 -20.22 7.17 -4.41
CA GLU A 441 -21.45 7.75 -3.85
C GLU A 441 -22.21 8.57 -4.89
N THR A 442 -21.48 9.46 -5.59
CA THR A 442 -22.11 10.36 -6.54
C THR A 442 -22.67 9.63 -7.75
N THR A 443 -21.94 8.69 -8.32
CA THR A 443 -22.27 8.14 -9.64
C THR A 443 -22.98 6.79 -9.59
N VAL A 444 -22.91 6.06 -8.47
CA VAL A 444 -23.54 4.74 -8.33
C VAL A 444 -24.61 4.76 -7.24
N MET A 445 -24.29 5.20 -6.02
CA MET A 445 -25.26 5.18 -4.91
C MET A 445 -26.43 6.16 -5.15
N ASN A 446 -26.15 7.31 -5.79
CA ASN A 446 -27.15 8.33 -6.13
C ASN A 446 -27.73 8.19 -7.56
N SER A 447 -27.49 7.08 -8.24
CA SER A 447 -28.01 6.81 -9.58
C SER A 447 -29.05 5.70 -9.60
N ASP A 448 -30.21 5.98 -10.19
CA ASP A 448 -31.27 4.99 -10.35
C ASP A 448 -30.87 3.85 -11.32
N SER A 449 -29.95 4.10 -12.21
CA SER A 449 -29.43 3.10 -13.16
C SER A 449 -28.82 1.88 -12.48
N TYR A 450 -28.37 2.01 -11.24
CA TYR A 450 -27.75 0.94 -10.45
C TYR A 450 -28.70 0.33 -9.40
N SER A 451 -29.93 0.82 -9.24
CA SER A 451 -30.90 0.31 -8.27
C SER A 451 -31.20 -1.17 -8.42
N LYS A 452 -31.12 -1.71 -9.64
CA LYS A 452 -31.28 -3.14 -9.94
C LYS A 452 -30.28 -4.05 -9.20
N PHE A 453 -29.18 -3.49 -8.69
CA PHE A 453 -28.16 -4.23 -7.94
C PHE A 453 -28.44 -4.31 -6.44
N ASP A 454 -29.43 -3.57 -5.90
CA ASP A 454 -29.74 -3.57 -4.47
C ASP A 454 -30.26 -4.92 -3.98
N GLU A 455 -31.05 -5.62 -4.80
CA GLU A 455 -31.76 -6.86 -4.48
C GLU A 455 -30.98 -8.13 -4.85
N SER A 456 -29.79 -8.03 -5.42
CA SER A 456 -29.06 -9.21 -5.87
C SER A 456 -28.55 -10.03 -4.67
N SER A 457 -29.09 -11.27 -4.55
CA SER A 457 -28.83 -12.20 -3.46
C SER A 457 -27.53 -13.01 -3.61
N ASP A 458 -26.81 -12.83 -4.69
CA ASP A 458 -25.60 -13.59 -4.97
C ASP A 458 -24.46 -13.11 -4.08
N LYS A 459 -24.10 -13.97 -3.13
CA LYS A 459 -22.86 -13.82 -2.35
C LYS A 459 -21.67 -13.93 -3.29
N VAL A 460 -21.30 -12.84 -3.95
CA VAL A 460 -20.01 -12.74 -4.59
C VAL A 460 -18.99 -12.73 -3.45
N SER A 461 -18.36 -13.87 -3.20
CA SER A 461 -17.22 -13.95 -2.30
C SER A 461 -16.13 -13.09 -2.92
N LEU A 462 -15.87 -11.91 -2.33
CA LEU A 462 -14.64 -11.18 -2.57
C LEU A 462 -13.51 -12.03 -1.99
N SER A 463 -13.01 -12.99 -2.77
CA SER A 463 -11.78 -13.68 -2.47
C SER A 463 -10.65 -12.67 -2.70
N TYR A 464 -10.24 -11.98 -1.66
CA TYR A 464 -8.92 -11.39 -1.58
C TYR A 464 -7.92 -12.55 -1.77
N GLY A 465 -7.31 -12.67 -2.95
CA GLY A 465 -6.34 -13.70 -3.25
C GLY A 465 -6.78 -14.85 -4.17
N ALA A 466 -7.87 -14.73 -4.92
CA ALA A 466 -8.14 -15.70 -5.98
C ALA A 466 -7.10 -15.57 -7.09
N GLU A 467 -6.36 -16.65 -7.34
CA GLU A 467 -5.61 -16.85 -8.59
C GLU A 467 -6.51 -16.50 -9.77
N VAL A 468 -6.09 -15.49 -10.54
CA VAL A 468 -6.75 -15.18 -11.81
C VAL A 468 -6.52 -16.38 -12.71
N ASP A 469 -7.58 -17.13 -13.00
CA ASP A 469 -7.52 -18.21 -13.98
C ASP A 469 -7.27 -17.58 -15.36
N LEU A 470 -5.99 -17.49 -15.71
CA LEU A 470 -5.50 -16.91 -16.97
C LEU A 470 -6.09 -17.57 -18.22
N LYS A 471 -6.74 -18.73 -18.09
CA LYS A 471 -7.37 -19.44 -19.21
C LYS A 471 -8.75 -18.92 -19.59
N LYS A 472 -9.44 -18.15 -18.72
CA LYS A 472 -10.72 -17.51 -19.04
C LYS A 472 -10.58 -16.10 -19.58
N THR A 473 -9.41 -15.49 -19.47
CA THR A 473 -9.13 -14.12 -19.92
C THR A 473 -8.70 -14.00 -21.39
N GLU A 474 -8.42 -15.10 -22.08
CA GLU A 474 -8.00 -15.05 -23.49
C GLU A 474 -9.12 -14.74 -24.52
N LEU A 475 -10.39 -14.72 -24.12
CA LEU A 475 -11.52 -14.53 -25.04
C LEU A 475 -12.34 -13.25 -24.81
N GLY A 476 -11.95 -12.33 -23.94
CA GLY A 476 -12.75 -11.14 -23.62
C GLY A 476 -12.00 -9.86 -23.30
N VAL A 477 -10.68 -9.92 -23.09
CA VAL A 477 -9.90 -8.72 -22.78
C VAL A 477 -9.16 -8.24 -24.02
N ARG A 478 -9.87 -7.60 -24.95
CA ARG A 478 -9.23 -6.50 -25.67
C ARG A 478 -8.93 -5.45 -24.61
N GLY A 479 -7.65 -5.37 -24.26
CA GLY A 479 -7.22 -4.59 -23.12
C GLY A 479 -7.78 -3.19 -23.14
N ILE A 480 -8.51 -2.84 -22.07
CA ILE A 480 -8.66 -1.45 -21.68
C ILE A 480 -7.30 -1.08 -21.07
N GLY A 481 -6.31 -0.91 -21.94
CA GLY A 481 -5.10 -0.21 -21.55
C GLY A 481 -5.53 1.22 -21.26
N PHE A 482 -5.41 1.65 -20.02
CA PHE A 482 -5.34 3.07 -19.75
C PHE A 482 -4.12 3.58 -20.53
N GLN A 483 -4.35 4.09 -21.75
CA GLN A 483 -3.28 4.66 -22.54
C GLN A 483 -2.91 5.99 -21.90
N SER A 484 -1.73 6.04 -21.28
CA SER A 484 -1.04 7.29 -21.04
C SER A 484 -0.77 7.97 -22.38
N HIS A 485 -1.22 9.15 -22.52
CA HIS A 485 -0.87 10.03 -23.63
C HIS A 485 0.16 11.06 -23.23
#